data_76384a8728afc879c6101cdd0cfcea85
#
_entry.id   76384a8728afc879c6101cdd0cfcea85
#
_cell.length_a   1.000
_cell.length_b   1.000
_cell.length_c   1.000
_cell.angle_alpha   90.00
_cell.angle_beta   90.00
_cell.angle_gamma   90.00
#
_symmetry.space_group_name_H-M   'P 1'
#
loop_
_entity.id
_entity.type
_entity.pdbx_description
1 polymer ?
#
loop_
_entity_poly.entity_id
_entity_poly.type
_entity_poly.pdbx_seq_one_letter_code
_entity_poly.pdbx_strand_id
1 'polypeptide(L)'
;MEEFEQRFAARNREQEILVGMVRVAVPDYPPAAFREALANALIHRDYTRLGAVHVQRHDDRLEISNPGGFPDGVRLDNLLVTAPRPRNPLLADAFKRAGIVERTARGIDTVFYEQLRNGRPAPSYDRSNESSVVVVLPGGQANLDFVRLVVEEDRAGRKLGLDELLLLNALWQDRRLNTEEAACLIQKPESEVRVVLNRLVEVGLVEPRGERKGRTWHLSAATYRRLGQPAAYVRQRGFEPLQQEQMVLQYVATHGQITCREAAELCRLGPYQATRLLGR
;
A
#
# COMPACT_ATOMS: atom_id res chain seq x y z
N MET A 1 15.09 7.43 23.94
CA MET A 1 14.47 7.81 22.67
C MET A 1 15.41 8.70 21.85
N GLU A 2 15.85 9.85 22.39
CA GLU A 2 16.71 10.80 21.66
C GLU A 2 17.99 10.17 21.08
N GLU A 3 18.70 9.32 21.82
CA GLU A 3 19.89 8.64 21.31
C GLU A 3 19.57 7.72 20.13
N PHE A 4 18.43 7.03 20.18
CA PHE A 4 17.97 6.21 19.04
C PHE A 4 17.63 7.06 17.82
N GLU A 5 16.95 8.20 18.02
CA GLU A 5 16.65 9.14 16.93
C GLU A 5 17.91 9.71 16.29
N GLN A 6 18.91 10.09 17.10
CA GLN A 6 20.19 10.59 16.59
C GLN A 6 20.94 9.53 15.78
N ARG A 7 21.03 8.28 16.29
CA ARG A 7 21.68 7.18 15.58
C ARG A 7 20.93 6.78 14.32
N PHE A 8 19.61 6.87 14.36
CA PHE A 8 18.75 6.62 13.20
C PHE A 8 18.95 7.71 12.14
N ALA A 9 18.84 8.99 12.52
CA ALA A 9 18.99 10.12 11.62
C ALA A 9 20.36 10.13 10.93
N ALA A 10 21.45 9.82 11.65
CA ALA A 10 22.80 9.75 11.09
C ALA A 10 22.98 8.71 9.98
N ARG A 11 22.08 7.76 9.86
CA ARG A 11 22.12 6.67 8.85
C ARG A 11 20.94 6.66 7.91
N ASN A 12 19.94 7.48 8.14
CA ASN A 12 18.73 7.56 7.34
C ASN A 12 18.98 8.52 6.17
N ARG A 13 19.31 7.97 5.00
CA ARG A 13 19.59 8.77 3.80
C ARG A 13 18.29 9.38 3.29
N GLU A 14 18.40 10.55 2.66
CA GLU A 14 17.28 11.24 2.05
C GLU A 14 17.56 11.49 0.58
N GLN A 15 16.53 11.31 -0.24
CA GLN A 15 16.48 11.77 -1.63
C GLN A 15 15.60 13.00 -1.69
N GLU A 16 15.92 13.95 -2.54
CA GLU A 16 15.05 15.09 -2.81
C GLU A 16 14.39 14.96 -4.16
N ILE A 17 13.10 15.22 -4.22
CA ILE A 17 12.36 15.36 -5.49
C ILE A 17 11.76 16.76 -5.59
N LEU A 18 11.63 17.24 -6.83
CA LEU A 18 10.89 18.47 -7.10
C LEU A 18 9.45 18.14 -7.50
N VAL A 19 8.50 18.73 -6.78
CA VAL A 19 7.08 18.69 -7.14
C VAL A 19 6.62 20.14 -7.37
N GLY A 20 6.50 20.53 -8.64
CA GLY A 20 6.41 21.94 -8.99
C GLY A 20 7.66 22.70 -8.56
N MET A 21 7.49 23.74 -7.72
CA MET A 21 8.59 24.56 -7.19
C MET A 21 9.06 24.17 -5.77
N VAL A 22 8.49 23.09 -5.20
CA VAL A 22 8.81 22.67 -3.82
C VAL A 22 9.66 21.41 -3.83
N ARG A 23 10.73 21.45 -3.03
CA ARG A 23 11.54 20.28 -2.71
C ARG A 23 10.84 19.44 -1.66
N VAL A 24 10.75 18.14 -1.90
CA VAL A 24 10.18 17.14 -1.00
C VAL A 24 11.29 16.16 -0.66
N ALA A 25 11.60 16.04 0.62
CA ALA A 25 12.55 15.05 1.11
C ALA A 25 11.85 13.68 1.20
N VAL A 26 12.51 12.65 0.68
CA VAL A 26 12.08 11.27 0.70
C VAL A 26 13.15 10.44 1.42
N PRO A 27 13.04 10.28 2.74
CA PRO A 27 14.01 9.51 3.52
C PRO A 27 13.92 8.01 3.23
N ASP A 28 15.00 7.27 3.54
CA ASP A 28 14.98 5.80 3.47
C ASP A 28 13.85 5.22 4.34
N TYR A 29 13.65 5.80 5.52
CA TYR A 29 12.57 5.48 6.44
C TYR A 29 11.99 6.77 7.01
N PRO A 30 10.66 6.98 6.98
CA PRO A 30 10.04 8.17 7.55
C PRO A 30 10.32 8.29 9.06
N PRO A 31 10.88 9.42 9.54
CA PRO A 31 11.18 9.58 10.97
C PRO A 31 9.98 9.43 11.89
N ALA A 32 8.78 9.86 11.44
CA ALA A 32 7.55 9.71 12.21
C ALA A 32 7.14 8.24 12.33
N ALA A 33 7.25 7.45 11.23
CA ALA A 33 6.98 6.01 11.27
C ALA A 33 7.95 5.27 12.20
N PHE A 34 9.24 5.60 12.13
CA PHE A 34 10.26 5.00 13.01
C PHE A 34 9.99 5.30 14.48
N ARG A 35 9.75 6.58 14.82
CA ARG A 35 9.48 7.02 16.19
C ARG A 35 8.26 6.33 16.78
N GLU A 36 7.19 6.27 16.01
CA GLU A 36 5.94 5.64 16.43
C GLU A 36 6.10 4.12 16.60
N ALA A 37 6.76 3.44 15.66
CA ALA A 37 7.03 2.01 15.75
C ALA A 37 7.92 1.67 16.97
N LEU A 38 8.94 2.48 17.26
CA LEU A 38 9.80 2.30 18.44
C LEU A 38 9.03 2.56 19.74
N ALA A 39 8.21 3.60 19.77
CA ALA A 39 7.36 3.90 20.93
C ALA A 39 6.36 2.77 21.19
N ASN A 40 5.72 2.25 20.15
CA ASN A 40 4.81 1.11 20.26
C ASN A 40 5.54 -0.14 20.78
N ALA A 41 6.75 -0.42 20.31
CA ALA A 41 7.54 -1.54 20.81
C ALA A 41 7.86 -1.40 22.30
N LEU A 42 8.13 -0.21 22.82
CA LEU A 42 8.35 0.07 24.23
C LEU A 42 7.04 -0.01 25.05
N ILE A 43 5.97 0.61 24.57
CA ILE A 43 4.66 0.63 25.25
C ILE A 43 4.04 -0.77 25.34
N HIS A 44 4.22 -1.59 24.31
CA HIS A 44 3.64 -2.93 24.23
C HIS A 44 4.59 -4.06 24.68
N ARG A 45 5.86 -3.75 25.01
CA ARG A 45 6.77 -4.74 25.55
C ARG A 45 6.20 -5.41 26.81
N ASP A 46 6.34 -6.71 26.89
CA ASP A 46 6.06 -7.45 28.12
C ASP A 46 7.27 -7.37 29.06
N TYR A 47 7.18 -6.50 30.06
CA TYR A 47 8.26 -6.27 31.04
C TYR A 47 8.44 -7.41 32.05
N THR A 48 7.55 -8.40 32.08
CA THR A 48 7.71 -9.59 32.87
C THR A 48 8.59 -10.63 32.20
N ARG A 49 8.83 -10.49 30.89
CA ARG A 49 9.68 -11.39 30.12
C ARG A 49 11.09 -10.84 29.97
N LEU A 50 12.06 -11.73 30.00
CA LEU A 50 13.45 -11.41 29.65
C LEU A 50 13.55 -11.05 28.16
N GLY A 51 14.51 -10.20 27.84
CA GLY A 51 14.78 -9.72 26.47
C GLY A 51 14.70 -8.21 26.37
N ALA A 52 15.14 -7.67 25.27
CA ALA A 52 15.14 -6.22 24.98
C ALA A 52 14.23 -5.89 23.79
N VAL A 53 13.93 -4.61 23.60
CA VAL A 53 13.47 -4.10 22.32
C VAL A 53 14.66 -4.07 21.38
N HIS A 54 14.56 -4.73 20.24
CA HIS A 54 15.61 -4.75 19.24
C HIS A 54 15.24 -3.86 18.05
N VAL A 55 16.20 -3.07 17.60
CA VAL A 55 16.11 -2.29 16.36
C VAL A 55 17.23 -2.77 15.46
N GLN A 56 16.87 -3.43 14.35
CA GLN A 56 17.82 -4.03 13.42
C GLN A 56 17.64 -3.39 12.04
N ARG A 57 18.73 -2.82 11.52
CA ARG A 57 18.76 -2.29 10.16
C ARG A 57 19.42 -3.30 9.25
N HIS A 58 18.70 -3.69 8.22
CA HIS A 58 19.18 -4.49 7.08
C HIS A 58 19.34 -3.59 5.86
N ASP A 59 19.85 -4.13 4.77
CA ASP A 59 20.07 -3.36 3.52
C ASP A 59 18.73 -2.93 2.89
N ASP A 60 17.69 -3.76 3.05
CA ASP A 60 16.39 -3.63 2.41
C ASP A 60 15.22 -3.31 3.37
N ARG A 61 15.47 -3.31 4.68
CA ARG A 61 14.42 -3.12 5.68
C ARG A 61 14.96 -2.71 7.05
N LEU A 62 14.07 -2.17 7.86
CA LEU A 62 14.26 -1.92 9.27
C LEU A 62 13.30 -2.79 10.06
N GLU A 63 13.80 -3.53 11.05
CA GLU A 63 12.99 -4.37 11.93
C GLU A 63 13.04 -3.83 13.36
N ILE A 64 11.85 -3.70 13.98
CA ILE A 64 11.74 -3.37 15.39
C ILE A 64 10.93 -4.47 16.05
N SER A 65 11.48 -5.07 17.10
CA SER A 65 10.83 -6.16 17.82
C SER A 65 10.85 -5.98 19.32
N ASN A 66 9.82 -6.48 19.97
CA ASN A 66 9.71 -6.49 21.44
C ASN A 66 9.20 -7.84 21.97
N PRO A 67 9.62 -8.25 23.17
CA PRO A 67 9.05 -9.39 23.87
C PRO A 67 7.55 -9.21 24.20
N GLY A 68 6.80 -10.32 24.10
CA GLY A 68 5.35 -10.38 24.27
C GLY A 68 4.61 -10.28 22.93
N GLY A 69 3.60 -11.15 22.73
CA GLY A 69 2.75 -11.14 21.55
C GLY A 69 1.80 -9.93 21.50
N PHE A 70 0.90 -9.91 20.56
CA PHE A 70 -0.15 -8.88 20.52
C PHE A 70 -1.01 -8.91 21.80
N PRO A 71 -1.57 -7.76 22.22
CA PRO A 71 -2.58 -7.73 23.28
C PRO A 71 -3.81 -8.58 22.93
N ASP A 72 -4.54 -9.05 23.94
CA ASP A 72 -5.75 -9.85 23.75
C ASP A 72 -6.75 -9.17 22.81
N GLY A 73 -7.22 -9.92 21.82
CA GLY A 73 -8.17 -9.46 20.81
C GLY A 73 -7.53 -8.70 19.64
N VAL A 74 -6.23 -8.41 19.68
CA VAL A 74 -5.48 -7.83 18.55
C VAL A 74 -4.87 -8.94 17.70
N ARG A 75 -5.12 -8.91 16.41
CA ARG A 75 -4.61 -9.86 15.41
C ARG A 75 -4.15 -9.11 14.15
N LEU A 76 -3.44 -9.80 13.28
CA LEU A 76 -2.98 -9.22 12.01
C LEU A 76 -4.14 -8.74 11.12
N ASP A 77 -5.28 -9.43 11.16
CA ASP A 77 -6.46 -9.14 10.35
C ASP A 77 -7.37 -8.02 10.89
N ASN A 78 -7.08 -7.50 12.10
CA ASN A 78 -7.85 -6.40 12.70
C ASN A 78 -6.96 -5.26 13.25
N LEU A 79 -5.68 -5.28 12.92
CA LEU A 79 -4.68 -4.38 13.49
C LEU A 79 -4.96 -2.90 13.25
N LEU A 80 -5.51 -2.56 12.07
CA LEU A 80 -5.81 -1.19 11.64
C LEU A 80 -7.14 -0.66 12.19
N VAL A 81 -8.02 -1.53 12.69
CA VAL A 81 -9.37 -1.13 13.14
C VAL A 81 -9.58 -1.33 14.64
N THR A 82 -8.65 -2.03 15.31
CA THR A 82 -8.75 -2.28 16.75
C THR A 82 -8.39 -1.02 17.54
N ALA A 83 -9.23 -0.71 18.54
CA ALA A 83 -8.93 0.38 19.45
C ALA A 83 -7.62 0.13 20.22
N PRO A 84 -6.80 1.16 20.48
CA PRO A 84 -5.54 1.02 21.19
C PRO A 84 -5.72 0.42 22.58
N ARG A 85 -4.91 -0.61 22.88
CA ARG A 85 -4.88 -1.30 24.16
C ARG A 85 -3.43 -1.43 24.63
N PRO A 86 -2.84 -0.38 25.21
CA PRO A 86 -1.45 -0.42 25.64
C PRO A 86 -1.25 -1.46 26.73
N ARG A 87 -0.23 -2.32 26.60
CA ARG A 87 0.17 -3.27 27.65
C ARG A 87 0.68 -2.55 28.90
N ASN A 88 1.32 -1.38 28.70
CA ASN A 88 1.85 -0.55 29.78
C ASN A 88 1.18 0.84 29.75
N PRO A 89 -0.03 1.01 30.32
CA PRO A 89 -0.80 2.26 30.24
C PRO A 89 -0.09 3.47 30.82
N LEU A 90 0.62 3.31 31.94
CA LEU A 90 1.39 4.40 32.57
C LEU A 90 2.52 4.91 31.65
N LEU A 91 3.21 3.99 30.96
CA LEU A 91 4.25 4.36 30.00
C LEU A 91 3.65 5.04 28.76
N ALA A 92 2.51 4.54 28.26
CA ALA A 92 1.79 5.16 27.16
C ALA A 92 1.37 6.61 27.52
N ASP A 93 0.86 6.84 28.71
CA ASP A 93 0.50 8.16 29.18
C ASP A 93 1.72 9.09 29.34
N ALA A 94 2.82 8.58 29.89
CA ALA A 94 4.08 9.32 29.98
C ALA A 94 4.60 9.72 28.58
N PHE A 95 4.55 8.83 27.59
CA PHE A 95 4.97 9.14 26.21
C PHE A 95 4.07 10.20 25.55
N LYS A 96 2.75 10.14 25.80
CA LYS A 96 1.81 11.18 25.33
C LYS A 96 2.10 12.55 25.95
N ARG A 97 2.36 12.60 27.26
CA ARG A 97 2.70 13.86 27.96
C ARG A 97 4.04 14.43 27.50
N ALA A 98 5.01 13.56 27.23
CA ALA A 98 6.31 13.97 26.71
C ALA A 98 6.28 14.35 25.21
N GLY A 99 5.15 14.20 24.52
CA GLY A 99 5.02 14.49 23.09
C GLY A 99 5.78 13.51 22.18
N ILE A 100 6.14 12.32 22.69
CA ILE A 100 6.85 11.29 21.95
C ILE A 100 5.90 10.59 20.95
N VAL A 101 4.66 10.37 21.36
CA VAL A 101 3.59 9.79 20.52
C VAL A 101 2.45 10.77 20.35
N GLU A 102 1.71 10.62 19.26
CA GLU A 102 0.55 11.48 19.00
C GLU A 102 -0.58 11.24 20.02
N ARG A 103 -1.31 12.32 20.34
CA ARG A 103 -2.44 12.26 21.28
C ARG A 103 -3.65 11.48 20.75
N THR A 104 -3.76 11.34 19.43
CA THR A 104 -4.90 10.76 18.72
C THR A 104 -5.02 9.23 18.82
N ALA A 105 -4.12 8.57 19.54
CA ALA A 105 -4.17 7.14 19.87
C ALA A 105 -4.20 6.15 18.69
N ARG A 106 -3.75 6.56 17.49
CA ARG A 106 -3.68 5.69 16.30
C ARG A 106 -2.25 5.56 15.79
N GLY A 107 -1.33 5.19 16.67
CA GLY A 107 0.09 5.11 16.35
C GLY A 107 0.39 4.16 15.20
N ILE A 108 -0.33 3.05 15.10
CA ILE A 108 -0.16 2.11 13.99
C ILE A 108 -0.55 2.72 12.65
N ASP A 109 -1.64 3.51 12.61
CA ASP A 109 -2.06 4.20 11.40
C ASP A 109 -0.97 5.17 10.91
N THR A 110 -0.27 5.84 11.84
CA THR A 110 0.85 6.74 11.53
C THR A 110 2.01 5.97 10.90
N VAL A 111 2.35 4.77 11.42
CA VAL A 111 3.42 3.94 10.86
C VAL A 111 3.10 3.55 9.41
N PHE A 112 1.88 3.09 9.14
CA PHE A 112 1.44 2.73 7.79
C PHE A 112 1.34 3.94 6.87
N TYR A 113 0.69 5.01 7.33
CA TYR A 113 0.47 6.23 6.56
C TYR A 113 1.76 6.87 6.09
N GLU A 114 2.70 7.08 7.00
CA GLU A 114 3.98 7.73 6.68
C GLU A 114 4.85 6.86 5.76
N GLN A 115 4.83 5.53 5.95
CA GLN A 115 5.56 4.60 5.11
C GLN A 115 5.02 4.62 3.66
N LEU A 116 3.70 4.53 3.49
CA LEU A 116 3.06 4.57 2.19
C LEU A 116 3.21 5.93 1.49
N ARG A 117 3.02 7.03 2.24
CA ARG A 117 3.19 8.38 1.72
C ARG A 117 4.61 8.64 1.22
N ASN A 118 5.59 7.99 1.82
CA ASN A 118 7.00 8.02 1.43
C ASN A 118 7.31 7.14 0.20
N GLY A 119 6.29 6.61 -0.49
CA GLY A 119 6.44 5.78 -1.68
C GLY A 119 7.05 4.41 -1.40
N ARG A 120 6.97 3.93 -0.18
CA ARG A 120 7.45 2.62 0.25
C ARG A 120 6.28 1.63 0.38
N PRO A 121 6.51 0.32 0.30
CA PRO A 121 5.49 -0.67 0.63
C PRO A 121 4.98 -0.51 2.07
N ALA A 122 3.77 -1.02 2.32
CA ALA A 122 3.20 -1.01 3.67
C ALA A 122 4.09 -1.76 4.67
N PRO A 123 4.12 -1.34 5.95
CA PRO A 123 4.74 -2.12 7.00
C PRO A 123 4.13 -3.51 7.13
N SER A 124 4.92 -4.51 7.54
CA SER A 124 4.43 -5.85 7.84
C SER A 124 4.65 -6.21 9.30
N TYR A 125 3.71 -7.00 9.83
CA TYR A 125 3.77 -7.61 11.15
C TYR A 125 3.75 -9.14 11.08
N ASP A 126 3.87 -9.73 9.89
CA ASP A 126 3.73 -11.17 9.63
C ASP A 126 4.74 -12.05 10.38
N ARG A 127 5.85 -11.46 10.84
CA ARG A 127 6.88 -12.15 11.64
C ARG A 127 6.57 -12.18 13.14
N SER A 128 5.45 -11.58 13.54
CA SER A 128 4.99 -11.59 14.93
C SER A 128 4.43 -12.97 15.31
N ASN A 129 4.56 -13.31 16.60
CA ASN A 129 4.05 -14.54 17.17
C ASN A 129 3.61 -14.32 18.63
N GLU A 130 3.24 -15.38 19.35
CA GLU A 130 2.81 -15.30 20.76
C GLU A 130 3.90 -14.81 21.73
N SER A 131 5.16 -14.88 21.34
CA SER A 131 6.30 -14.50 22.18
C SER A 131 6.89 -13.14 21.84
N SER A 132 6.63 -12.62 20.66
CA SER A 132 7.20 -11.34 20.20
C SER A 132 6.34 -10.67 19.13
N VAL A 133 6.28 -9.35 19.17
CA VAL A 133 5.78 -8.53 18.07
C VAL A 133 6.97 -8.02 17.27
N VAL A 134 6.90 -8.14 15.95
CA VAL A 134 7.93 -7.69 15.00
C VAL A 134 7.28 -6.83 13.95
N VAL A 135 7.64 -5.54 13.89
CA VAL A 135 7.30 -4.68 12.76
C VAL A 135 8.48 -4.60 11.80
N VAL A 136 8.18 -4.80 10.54
CA VAL A 136 9.11 -4.66 9.43
C VAL A 136 8.71 -3.42 8.63
N LEU A 137 9.60 -2.45 8.54
CA LEU A 137 9.47 -1.29 7.67
C LEU A 137 10.30 -1.57 6.40
N PRO A 138 9.67 -1.82 5.24
CA PRO A 138 10.41 -2.01 4.00
C PRO A 138 11.20 -0.75 3.62
N GLY A 139 12.46 -0.94 3.23
CA GLY A 139 13.35 0.08 2.69
C GLY A 139 13.51 -0.05 1.18
N GLY A 140 14.71 0.18 0.69
CA GLY A 140 15.06 0.08 -0.74
C GLY A 140 14.67 1.33 -1.53
N GLN A 141 14.39 1.19 -2.82
CA GLN A 141 14.06 2.31 -3.69
C GLN A 141 12.62 2.76 -3.50
N ALA A 142 12.42 4.05 -3.20
CA ALA A 142 11.07 4.63 -3.12
C ALA A 142 10.43 4.77 -4.51
N ASN A 143 9.12 4.61 -4.58
CA ASN A 143 8.35 4.98 -5.76
C ASN A 143 8.13 6.51 -5.76
N LEU A 144 9.07 7.25 -6.37
CA LEU A 144 9.08 8.71 -6.39
C LEU A 144 7.89 9.30 -7.15
N ASP A 145 7.37 8.60 -8.15
CA ASP A 145 6.18 9.04 -8.88
C ASP A 145 4.93 8.91 -8.01
N PHE A 146 4.85 7.89 -7.15
CA PHE A 146 3.80 7.78 -6.16
C PHE A 146 3.88 8.90 -5.10
N VAL A 147 5.08 9.22 -4.62
CA VAL A 147 5.29 10.38 -3.71
C VAL A 147 4.82 11.66 -4.38
N ARG A 148 5.18 11.89 -5.65
CA ARG A 148 4.73 13.06 -6.42
C ARG A 148 3.22 13.11 -6.51
N LEU A 149 2.55 12.00 -6.84
CA LEU A 149 1.10 11.90 -6.90
C LEU A 149 0.46 12.32 -5.58
N VAL A 150 0.93 11.77 -4.44
CA VAL A 150 0.40 12.09 -3.11
C VAL A 150 0.56 13.58 -2.77
N VAL A 151 1.73 14.16 -3.04
CA VAL A 151 2.00 15.57 -2.80
C VAL A 151 1.14 16.49 -3.69
N GLU A 152 0.90 16.10 -4.95
CA GLU A 152 0.00 16.83 -5.85
C GLU A 152 -1.45 16.80 -5.37
N GLU A 153 -1.94 15.66 -4.88
CA GLU A 153 -3.28 15.54 -4.30
C GLU A 153 -3.41 16.40 -3.03
N ASP A 154 -2.42 16.36 -2.14
CA ASP A 154 -2.39 17.23 -0.94
C ASP A 154 -2.48 18.71 -1.31
N ARG A 155 -1.74 19.16 -2.33
CA ARG A 155 -1.76 20.55 -2.82
C ARG A 155 -3.08 20.93 -3.46
N ALA A 156 -3.74 19.99 -4.09
CA ALA A 156 -5.07 20.18 -4.65
C ALA A 156 -6.20 20.19 -3.59
N GLY A 157 -5.83 20.14 -2.29
CA GLY A 157 -6.78 20.09 -1.17
C GLY A 157 -7.46 18.73 -1.01
N ARG A 158 -6.97 17.69 -1.67
CA ARG A 158 -7.50 16.33 -1.62
C ARG A 158 -6.54 15.40 -0.88
N LYS A 159 -6.34 15.65 0.40
CA LYS A 159 -5.48 14.80 1.24
C LYS A 159 -5.97 13.36 1.23
N LEU A 160 -5.11 12.44 0.78
CA LEU A 160 -5.36 11.01 0.81
C LEU A 160 -5.19 10.47 2.23
N GLY A 161 -6.16 9.73 2.73
CA GLY A 161 -6.09 9.04 4.01
C GLY A 161 -5.37 7.70 3.91
N LEU A 162 -5.26 6.99 5.03
CA LEU A 162 -4.59 5.70 5.09
C LEU A 162 -5.25 4.67 4.17
N ASP A 163 -6.57 4.56 4.21
CA ASP A 163 -7.33 3.60 3.39
C ASP A 163 -7.08 3.82 1.89
N GLU A 164 -7.11 5.09 1.45
CA GLU A 164 -6.83 5.45 0.06
C GLU A 164 -5.39 5.11 -0.33
N LEU A 165 -4.41 5.37 0.52
CA LEU A 165 -3.01 5.05 0.26
C LEU A 165 -2.77 3.53 0.18
N LEU A 166 -3.38 2.74 1.07
CA LEU A 166 -3.32 1.28 1.03
C LEU A 166 -3.88 0.73 -0.28
N LEU A 167 -5.08 1.18 -0.68
CA LEU A 167 -5.73 0.74 -1.91
C LEU A 167 -4.94 1.15 -3.16
N LEU A 168 -4.45 2.40 -3.22
CA LEU A 168 -3.65 2.86 -4.36
C LEU A 168 -2.32 2.13 -4.48
N ASN A 169 -1.65 1.85 -3.35
CA ASN A 169 -0.41 1.08 -3.35
C ASN A 169 -0.64 -0.37 -3.83
N ALA A 170 -1.67 -1.05 -3.32
CA ALA A 170 -2.02 -2.39 -3.76
C ALA A 170 -2.41 -2.43 -5.24
N LEU A 171 -3.23 -1.47 -5.70
CA LEU A 171 -3.58 -1.34 -7.12
C LEU A 171 -2.36 -1.07 -8.00
N TRP A 172 -1.34 -0.39 -7.48
CA TRP A 172 -0.08 -0.22 -8.18
C TRP A 172 0.71 -1.54 -8.32
N GLN A 173 0.74 -2.35 -7.25
CA GLN A 173 1.47 -3.62 -7.23
C GLN A 173 0.73 -4.71 -7.99
N ASP A 174 -0.54 -4.95 -7.65
CA ASP A 174 -1.35 -6.10 -8.11
C ASP A 174 -2.15 -5.80 -9.38
N ARG A 175 -2.19 -4.52 -9.79
CA ARG A 175 -2.86 -4.01 -10.98
C ARG A 175 -4.39 -4.04 -10.90
N ARG A 176 -4.98 -4.84 -10.06
CA ARG A 176 -6.42 -4.94 -9.82
C ARG A 176 -6.71 -5.39 -8.40
N LEU A 177 -7.87 -5.01 -7.89
CA LEU A 177 -8.44 -5.55 -6.66
C LEU A 177 -9.93 -5.81 -6.89
N ASN A 178 -10.47 -6.86 -6.30
CA ASN A 178 -11.90 -6.97 -6.08
C ASN A 178 -12.28 -6.31 -4.74
N THR A 179 -13.59 -6.22 -4.44
CA THR A 179 -14.03 -5.52 -3.22
C THR A 179 -13.68 -6.30 -1.95
N GLU A 180 -13.66 -7.63 -2.00
CA GLU A 180 -13.29 -8.50 -0.89
C GLU A 180 -11.79 -8.37 -0.55
N GLU A 181 -10.92 -8.43 -1.56
CA GLU A 181 -9.48 -8.20 -1.40
C GLU A 181 -9.20 -6.82 -0.79
N ALA A 182 -9.90 -5.80 -1.27
CA ALA A 182 -9.80 -4.44 -0.74
C ALA A 182 -10.30 -4.35 0.72
N ALA A 183 -11.35 -5.11 1.08
CA ALA A 183 -11.87 -5.18 2.44
C ALA A 183 -10.88 -5.83 3.41
N CYS A 184 -10.25 -6.94 2.99
CA CYS A 184 -9.18 -7.57 3.75
C CYS A 184 -7.99 -6.62 3.96
N LEU A 185 -7.60 -5.89 2.91
CA LEU A 185 -6.44 -4.99 2.95
C LEU A 185 -6.61 -3.84 3.95
N ILE A 186 -7.77 -3.16 3.94
CA ILE A 186 -8.02 -2.05 4.87
C ILE A 186 -8.73 -2.49 6.16
N GLN A 187 -8.99 -3.79 6.30
CA GLN A 187 -9.60 -4.43 7.48
C GLN A 187 -10.97 -3.83 7.83
N LYS A 188 -11.77 -3.48 6.82
CA LYS A 188 -13.10 -2.87 6.98
C LYS A 188 -14.17 -3.62 6.21
N PRO A 189 -15.44 -3.48 6.58
CA PRO A 189 -16.58 -4.06 5.85
C PRO A 189 -16.60 -3.57 4.40
N GLU A 190 -17.02 -4.43 3.46
CA GLU A 190 -17.13 -4.06 2.04
C GLU A 190 -17.95 -2.80 1.76
N SER A 191 -18.93 -2.49 2.60
CA SER A 191 -19.75 -1.27 2.50
C SER A 191 -18.89 0.00 2.64
N GLU A 192 -18.00 0.02 3.61
CA GLU A 192 -17.08 1.14 3.83
C GLU A 192 -16.02 1.21 2.73
N VAL A 193 -15.48 0.06 2.32
CA VAL A 193 -14.51 -0.02 1.20
C VAL A 193 -15.08 0.58 -0.07
N ARG A 194 -16.35 0.29 -0.39
CA ARG A 194 -17.02 0.87 -1.57
C ARG A 194 -17.11 2.38 -1.51
N VAL A 195 -17.30 2.96 -0.33
CA VAL A 195 -17.30 4.42 -0.15
C VAL A 195 -15.93 5.00 -0.49
N VAL A 196 -14.85 4.40 0.03
CA VAL A 196 -13.48 4.83 -0.25
C VAL A 196 -13.14 4.69 -1.73
N LEU A 197 -13.45 3.53 -2.34
CA LEU A 197 -13.20 3.27 -3.76
C LEU A 197 -13.99 4.22 -4.68
N ASN A 198 -15.27 4.49 -4.37
CA ASN A 198 -16.08 5.45 -5.13
C ASN A 198 -15.50 6.86 -5.04
N ARG A 199 -15.03 7.29 -3.87
CA ARG A 199 -14.33 8.57 -3.73
C ARG A 199 -13.07 8.63 -4.60
N LEU A 200 -12.27 7.55 -4.66
CA LEU A 200 -11.11 7.47 -5.55
C LEU A 200 -11.51 7.52 -7.04
N VAL A 201 -12.69 7.00 -7.40
CA VAL A 201 -13.24 7.11 -8.76
C VAL A 201 -13.67 8.55 -9.04
N GLU A 202 -14.37 9.22 -8.13
CA GLU A 202 -14.81 10.62 -8.29
C GLU A 202 -13.64 11.58 -8.49
N VAL A 203 -12.52 11.35 -7.80
CA VAL A 203 -11.29 12.14 -8.01
C VAL A 203 -10.46 11.68 -9.21
N GLY A 204 -10.90 10.64 -9.91
CA GLY A 204 -10.28 10.16 -11.15
C GLY A 204 -8.99 9.34 -10.95
N LEU A 205 -8.70 8.86 -9.74
CA LEU A 205 -7.52 8.05 -9.45
C LEU A 205 -7.72 6.56 -9.76
N VAL A 206 -8.94 6.06 -9.62
CA VAL A 206 -9.32 4.66 -9.81
C VAL A 206 -10.47 4.57 -10.81
N GLU A 207 -10.56 3.45 -11.51
CA GLU A 207 -11.68 3.12 -12.39
C GLU A 207 -12.25 1.73 -12.08
N PRO A 208 -13.58 1.56 -12.03
CA PRO A 208 -14.21 0.26 -11.93
C PRO A 208 -14.26 -0.43 -13.27
N ARG A 209 -14.11 -1.77 -13.31
CA ARG A 209 -14.35 -2.61 -14.49
C ARG A 209 -15.21 -3.80 -14.12
N GLY A 210 -16.05 -4.22 -15.05
CA GLY A 210 -17.02 -5.30 -14.82
C GLY A 210 -18.24 -4.85 -14.03
N GLU A 211 -19.21 -5.75 -13.86
CA GLU A 211 -20.49 -5.49 -13.24
C GLU A 211 -20.74 -6.39 -12.03
N ARG A 212 -21.52 -5.92 -11.06
CA ARG A 212 -22.00 -6.68 -9.90
C ARG A 212 -20.85 -7.40 -9.17
N LYS A 213 -20.97 -8.72 -8.96
CA LYS A 213 -19.98 -9.55 -8.25
C LYS A 213 -18.64 -9.69 -8.98
N GLY A 214 -18.60 -9.44 -10.29
CA GLY A 214 -17.37 -9.45 -11.10
C GLY A 214 -16.66 -8.11 -11.20
N ARG A 215 -17.11 -7.09 -10.44
CA ARG A 215 -16.48 -5.76 -10.46
C ARG A 215 -15.08 -5.82 -9.85
N THR A 216 -14.13 -5.28 -10.59
CA THR A 216 -12.75 -5.07 -10.15
C THR A 216 -12.38 -3.60 -10.25
N TRP A 217 -11.43 -3.20 -9.44
CA TRP A 217 -10.95 -1.83 -9.34
C TRP A 217 -9.54 -1.75 -9.89
N HIS A 218 -9.23 -0.68 -10.59
CA HIS A 218 -7.97 -0.47 -11.29
C HIS A 218 -7.53 0.98 -11.17
N LEU A 219 -6.23 1.25 -11.26
CA LEU A 219 -5.77 2.62 -11.43
C LEU A 219 -6.27 3.16 -12.77
N SER A 220 -6.68 4.43 -12.79
CA SER A 220 -7.13 5.09 -14.02
C SER A 220 -5.97 5.34 -15.01
N ALA A 221 -6.31 5.58 -16.28
CA ALA A 221 -5.34 5.99 -17.29
C ALA A 221 -4.57 7.26 -16.90
N ALA A 222 -5.26 8.21 -16.25
CA ALA A 222 -4.65 9.44 -15.77
C ALA A 222 -3.62 9.16 -14.67
N THR A 223 -3.95 8.28 -13.74
CA THR A 223 -3.04 7.86 -12.65
C THR A 223 -1.81 7.14 -13.20
N TYR A 224 -1.97 6.21 -14.16
CA TYR A 224 -0.83 5.55 -14.78
C TYR A 224 0.12 6.51 -15.51
N ARG A 225 -0.42 7.57 -16.13
CA ARG A 225 0.42 8.62 -16.75
C ARG A 225 1.22 9.39 -15.70
N ARG A 226 0.57 9.76 -14.57
CA ARG A 226 1.23 10.45 -13.44
C ARG A 226 2.30 9.59 -12.77
N LEU A 227 2.11 8.27 -12.75
CA LEU A 227 3.06 7.30 -12.22
C LEU A 227 4.13 6.88 -13.25
N GLY A 228 4.29 7.62 -14.34
CA GLY A 228 5.34 7.39 -15.35
C GLY A 228 5.21 6.08 -16.14
N GLN A 229 4.04 5.40 -16.07
CA GLN A 229 3.83 4.10 -16.71
C GLN A 229 2.58 4.02 -17.62
N PRO A 230 2.44 4.89 -18.60
CA PRO A 230 1.24 4.88 -19.47
C PRO A 230 1.09 3.56 -20.25
N ALA A 231 2.20 2.92 -20.63
CA ALA A 231 2.18 1.62 -21.30
C ALA A 231 1.67 0.48 -20.42
N ALA A 232 1.76 0.60 -19.09
CA ALA A 232 1.22 -0.40 -18.17
C ALA A 232 -0.31 -0.41 -18.18
N TYR A 233 -0.94 0.77 -18.33
CA TYR A 233 -2.38 0.87 -18.48
C TYR A 233 -2.88 0.16 -19.74
N VAL A 234 -2.23 0.37 -20.89
CA VAL A 234 -2.58 -0.29 -22.15
C VAL A 234 -2.44 -1.81 -22.02
N ARG A 235 -1.36 -2.28 -21.43
CA ARG A 235 -1.16 -3.73 -21.17
C ARG A 235 -2.21 -4.33 -20.23
N GLN A 236 -2.70 -3.56 -19.27
CA GLN A 236 -3.70 -3.99 -18.32
C GLN A 236 -5.12 -3.97 -18.90
N ARG A 237 -5.45 -2.93 -19.69
CA ARG A 237 -6.76 -2.79 -20.31
C ARG A 237 -7.04 -3.91 -21.32
N GLY A 238 -5.96 -4.51 -21.86
CA GLY A 238 -6.06 -5.38 -23.01
C GLY A 238 -6.34 -4.57 -24.29
N PHE A 239 -6.49 -5.26 -25.38
CA PHE A 239 -6.85 -4.63 -26.66
C PHE A 239 -8.34 -4.34 -26.69
N GLU A 240 -8.74 -3.16 -27.20
CA GLU A 240 -10.14 -2.88 -27.45
C GLU A 240 -10.72 -3.91 -28.47
N PRO A 241 -12.05 -4.20 -28.40
CA PRO A 241 -12.65 -5.21 -29.27
C PRO A 241 -12.33 -5.01 -30.75
N LEU A 242 -12.27 -3.76 -31.21
CA LEU A 242 -11.90 -3.42 -32.59
C LEU A 242 -10.43 -3.76 -32.90
N GLN A 243 -9.53 -3.51 -31.97
CA GLN A 243 -8.12 -3.89 -32.10
C GLN A 243 -7.93 -5.40 -32.06
N GLN A 244 -8.69 -6.11 -31.23
CA GLN A 244 -8.66 -7.57 -31.17
C GLN A 244 -9.12 -8.19 -32.50
N GLU A 245 -10.20 -7.67 -33.09
CA GLU A 245 -10.69 -8.08 -34.40
C GLU A 245 -9.62 -7.83 -35.49
N GLN A 246 -9.01 -6.65 -35.50
CA GLN A 246 -7.93 -6.34 -36.45
C GLN A 246 -6.70 -7.22 -36.28
N MET A 247 -6.29 -7.53 -35.06
CA MET A 247 -5.17 -8.43 -34.77
C MET A 247 -5.46 -9.84 -35.29
N VAL A 248 -6.66 -10.35 -35.06
CA VAL A 248 -7.10 -11.66 -35.55
C VAL A 248 -7.13 -11.68 -37.07
N LEU A 249 -7.72 -10.66 -37.72
CA LEU A 249 -7.78 -10.56 -39.20
C LEU A 249 -6.36 -10.48 -39.81
N GLN A 250 -5.48 -9.70 -39.22
CA GLN A 250 -4.08 -9.59 -39.68
C GLN A 250 -3.33 -10.92 -39.51
N TYR A 251 -3.54 -11.61 -38.40
CA TYR A 251 -2.96 -12.94 -38.20
C TYR A 251 -3.45 -13.95 -39.22
N VAL A 252 -4.78 -14.00 -39.46
CA VAL A 252 -5.38 -14.89 -40.48
C VAL A 252 -4.92 -14.52 -41.88
N ALA A 253 -4.77 -13.25 -42.22
CA ALA A 253 -4.24 -12.81 -43.51
C ALA A 253 -2.80 -13.29 -43.73
N THR A 254 -2.00 -13.41 -42.69
CA THR A 254 -0.60 -13.84 -42.78
C THR A 254 -0.41 -15.34 -42.68
N HIS A 255 -1.23 -16.04 -41.88
CA HIS A 255 -1.05 -17.45 -41.52
C HIS A 255 -2.16 -18.37 -42.09
N GLY A 256 -3.20 -17.77 -42.70
CA GLY A 256 -4.32 -18.48 -43.33
C GLY A 256 -5.45 -18.89 -42.36
N GLN A 257 -5.14 -19.19 -41.12
CA GLN A 257 -6.14 -19.57 -40.09
C GLN A 257 -5.66 -19.23 -38.69
N ILE A 258 -6.57 -19.19 -37.73
CA ILE A 258 -6.27 -18.99 -36.31
C ILE A 258 -7.15 -19.88 -35.45
N THR A 259 -6.58 -20.57 -34.49
CA THR A 259 -7.33 -21.37 -33.51
C THR A 259 -7.82 -20.49 -32.36
N CYS A 260 -8.85 -20.96 -31.62
CA CYS A 260 -9.36 -20.23 -30.43
C CYS A 260 -8.27 -20.04 -29.38
N ARG A 261 -7.34 -20.98 -29.23
CA ARG A 261 -6.20 -20.87 -28.31
C ARG A 261 -5.22 -19.79 -28.75
N GLU A 262 -4.85 -19.75 -30.02
CA GLU A 262 -3.97 -18.71 -30.57
C GLU A 262 -4.61 -17.34 -30.50
N ALA A 263 -5.91 -17.21 -30.76
CA ALA A 263 -6.65 -15.96 -30.59
C ALA A 263 -6.72 -15.53 -29.13
N ALA A 264 -6.87 -16.47 -28.20
CA ALA A 264 -6.82 -16.18 -26.76
C ALA A 264 -5.43 -15.65 -26.33
N GLU A 265 -4.36 -16.30 -26.79
CA GLU A 265 -2.97 -15.87 -26.53
C GLU A 265 -2.66 -14.53 -27.19
N LEU A 266 -2.99 -14.36 -28.48
CA LEU A 266 -2.75 -13.15 -29.26
C LEU A 266 -3.44 -11.93 -28.65
N CYS A 267 -4.72 -12.05 -28.31
CA CYS A 267 -5.55 -10.97 -27.80
C CYS A 267 -5.59 -10.90 -26.27
N ARG A 268 -4.88 -11.80 -25.58
CA ARG A 268 -4.87 -11.93 -24.10
C ARG A 268 -6.28 -12.06 -23.52
N LEU A 269 -7.07 -12.93 -24.10
CA LEU A 269 -8.46 -13.22 -23.72
C LEU A 269 -8.56 -14.55 -22.99
N GLY A 270 -9.59 -14.69 -22.17
CA GLY A 270 -10.01 -16.01 -21.70
C GLY A 270 -10.62 -16.86 -22.84
N PRO A 271 -10.65 -18.21 -22.72
CA PRO A 271 -11.16 -19.10 -23.77
C PRO A 271 -12.57 -18.73 -24.26
N TYR A 272 -13.47 -18.41 -23.36
CA TYR A 272 -14.84 -18.01 -23.68
C TYR A 272 -14.90 -16.69 -24.47
N GLN A 273 -14.04 -15.74 -24.11
CA GLN A 273 -13.97 -14.43 -24.80
C GLN A 273 -13.37 -14.58 -26.20
N ALA A 274 -12.35 -15.43 -26.38
CA ALA A 274 -11.76 -15.74 -27.68
C ALA A 274 -12.77 -16.43 -28.59
N THR A 275 -13.54 -17.40 -28.10
CA THR A 275 -14.63 -18.04 -28.87
C THR A 275 -15.66 -17.01 -29.32
N ARG A 276 -16.04 -16.08 -28.46
CA ARG A 276 -16.99 -15.01 -28.80
C ARG A 276 -16.41 -14.02 -29.83
N LEU A 277 -15.09 -13.76 -29.77
CA LEU A 277 -14.41 -12.89 -30.74
C LEU A 277 -14.39 -13.53 -32.13
N LEU A 278 -14.08 -14.83 -32.21
CA LEU A 278 -14.03 -15.58 -33.48
C LEU A 278 -15.42 -15.89 -34.06
N GLY A 279 -16.47 -15.80 -33.27
CA GLY A 279 -17.84 -16.00 -33.71
C GLY A 279 -18.55 -14.73 -34.23
N ARG A 280 -17.85 -13.60 -34.28
CA ARG A 280 -18.32 -12.34 -34.88
C ARG A 280 -17.86 -12.23 -36.34
#